data_4b1148fcc2e8b38d31b7289e715f01f7
#
_entry.id   4b1148fcc2e8b38d31b7289e715f01f7
#
_cell.length_a   1.000
_cell.length_b   1.000
_cell.length_c   1.000
_cell.angle_alpha   90.00
_cell.angle_beta   90.00
_cell.angle_gamma   90.00
#
_symmetry.space_group_name_H-M   'P 1'
#
loop_
_entity.id
_entity.type
_entity.pdbx_description
1 polymer ?
#
loop_
_entity_poly.entity_id
_entity_poly.type
_entity_poly.pdbx_seq_one_letter_code
_entity_poly.pdbx_strand_id
1 'polypeptide(L)'
;MNLAAGPPQHWLVTLADGAVVDVWADSAEGLSGPGDQRDYVFGNLMDIAPGDQLSFDITKVTPAHPSRVIVTVARFPRSSVRHVTGAP
;
A
#
# COMPACT_ATOMS: atom_id res chain seq x y z
N MET A 1 10.91 -18.17 -10.01
CA MET A 1 11.28 -17.46 -8.77
C MET A 1 10.10 -16.71 -8.24
N ASN A 2 9.86 -16.86 -6.99
CA ASN A 2 8.77 -16.14 -6.36
C ASN A 2 9.24 -14.73 -6.00
N LEU A 3 8.73 -13.72 -6.70
CA LEU A 3 9.05 -12.33 -6.42
C LEU A 3 8.12 -11.71 -5.37
N ALA A 4 7.02 -12.35 -5.11
CA ALA A 4 6.22 -11.98 -3.95
C ALA A 4 6.99 -12.46 -2.73
N ALA A 5 7.26 -11.61 -1.82
CA ALA A 5 8.01 -11.95 -0.61
C ALA A 5 7.18 -12.76 0.38
N GLY A 6 6.26 -13.59 -0.12
CA GLY A 6 5.33 -14.34 0.70
C GLY A 6 4.01 -13.58 0.87
N PRO A 7 3.21 -13.93 1.90
CA PRO A 7 1.91 -13.28 2.11
C PRO A 7 2.09 -11.79 2.43
N PRO A 8 1.09 -10.97 2.08
CA PRO A 8 1.12 -9.56 2.43
C PRO A 8 1.23 -9.35 3.94
N GLN A 9 1.92 -8.27 4.33
CA GLN A 9 2.01 -7.91 5.72
C GLN A 9 0.68 -7.37 6.21
N HIS A 10 0.34 -7.69 7.46
CA HIS A 10 -0.85 -7.15 8.12
C HIS A 10 -0.50 -5.83 8.81
N TRP A 11 -1.29 -4.81 8.54
CA TRP A 11 -1.14 -3.48 9.12
C TRP A 11 -2.40 -3.11 9.89
N LEU A 12 -2.21 -2.37 10.99
CA LEU A 12 -3.31 -1.81 11.77
C LEU A 12 -3.29 -0.29 11.59
N VAL A 13 -4.35 0.24 11.01
CA VAL A 13 -4.51 1.68 10.80
C VAL A 13 -5.51 2.20 11.82
N THR A 14 -5.03 3.00 12.77
CA THR A 14 -5.90 3.63 13.76
C THR A 14 -6.34 4.99 13.24
N LEU A 15 -7.63 5.15 13.05
CA LEU A 15 -8.20 6.39 12.53
C LEU A 15 -8.34 7.43 13.64
N ALA A 16 -8.59 8.67 13.23
CA ALA A 16 -8.71 9.80 14.15
C ALA A 16 -9.85 9.63 15.16
N ASP A 17 -10.90 8.90 14.78
CA ASP A 17 -12.04 8.62 15.65
C ASP A 17 -11.83 7.41 16.58
N GLY A 18 -10.67 6.76 16.51
CA GLY A 18 -10.34 5.59 17.30
C GLY A 18 -10.65 4.25 16.64
N ALA A 19 -11.33 4.24 15.50
CA ALA A 19 -11.59 2.99 14.77
C ALA A 19 -10.26 2.41 14.25
N VAL A 20 -10.20 1.08 14.18
CA VAL A 20 -9.04 0.37 13.67
C VAL A 20 -9.42 -0.38 12.41
N VAL A 21 -8.64 -0.16 11.34
CA VAL A 21 -8.83 -0.83 10.06
C VAL A 21 -7.68 -1.80 9.85
N ASP A 22 -8.01 -3.04 9.51
CA ASP A 22 -7.03 -4.05 9.13
C ASP A 22 -6.73 -3.93 7.65
N VAL A 23 -5.44 -3.86 7.31
CA VAL A 23 -5.00 -3.77 5.91
C VAL A 23 -3.91 -4.82 5.69
N TRP A 24 -4.05 -5.61 4.64
CA TRP A 24 -3.01 -6.55 4.20
C TRP A 24 -2.39 -6.02 2.93
N ALA A 25 -1.08 -5.70 2.98
CA ALA A 25 -0.40 -5.07 1.86
C ALA A 25 1.08 -5.41 1.83
N ASP A 26 1.63 -5.53 0.61
CA ASP A 26 3.07 -5.77 0.40
C ASP A 26 3.88 -4.50 0.63
N SER A 27 3.27 -3.33 0.43
CA SER A 27 3.96 -2.06 0.56
C SER A 27 3.10 -1.04 1.30
N ALA A 28 3.77 -0.11 1.99
CA ALA A 28 3.11 0.99 2.67
C ALA A 28 3.94 2.26 2.45
N GLU A 29 3.28 3.33 2.07
CA GLU A 29 3.90 4.64 1.92
C GLU A 29 3.31 5.62 2.93
N GLY A 30 4.06 6.67 3.23
CA GLY A 30 3.65 7.67 4.22
C GLY A 30 4.15 7.38 5.63
N LEU A 31 4.99 6.36 5.80
CA LEU A 31 5.47 5.94 7.12
C LEU A 31 6.87 6.46 7.46
N SER A 32 7.39 7.43 6.71
CA SER A 32 8.80 7.86 6.85
C SER A 32 9.10 8.62 8.15
N GLY A 33 8.10 8.95 8.92
CA GLY A 33 8.30 9.60 10.20
C GLY A 33 7.61 10.96 10.32
N PRO A 34 7.94 11.74 11.37
CA PRO A 34 7.16 12.92 11.73
C PRO A 34 7.10 14.02 10.67
N GLY A 35 8.06 14.08 9.75
CA GLY A 35 8.06 15.08 8.69
C GLY A 35 7.29 14.68 7.44
N ASP A 36 6.83 13.44 7.37
CA ASP A 36 6.12 12.93 6.20
C ASP A 36 4.67 13.44 6.21
N GLN A 37 4.30 14.18 5.16
CA GLN A 37 2.96 14.73 5.04
C GLN A 37 2.11 14.05 3.97
N ARG A 38 2.64 12.99 3.35
CA ARG A 38 1.91 12.24 2.32
C ARG A 38 0.78 11.46 2.95
N ASP A 39 -0.23 11.15 2.13
CA ASP A 39 -1.25 10.19 2.52
C ASP A 39 -0.62 8.82 2.78
N TYR A 40 -1.28 8.02 3.61
CA TYR A 40 -0.90 6.62 3.78
C TYR A 40 -1.45 5.83 2.61
N VAL A 41 -0.57 5.15 1.86
CA VAL A 41 -0.96 4.37 0.68
C VAL A 41 -0.44 2.96 0.84
N PHE A 42 -1.34 1.99 0.77
CA PHE A 42 -1.01 0.57 0.87
C PHE A 42 -1.22 -0.08 -0.48
N GLY A 43 -0.27 -0.93 -0.87
CA GLY A 43 -0.32 -1.55 -2.19
C GLY A 43 0.12 -2.99 -2.18
N ASN A 44 -0.30 -3.71 -3.21
CA ASN A 44 0.11 -5.10 -3.43
C ASN A 44 0.81 -5.23 -4.77
N LEU A 45 1.84 -6.08 -4.78
CA LEU A 45 2.56 -6.42 -6.00
C LEU A 45 1.70 -7.38 -6.82
N MET A 46 1.42 -6.99 -8.06
CA MET A 46 0.56 -7.77 -8.94
C MET A 46 1.16 -7.83 -10.34
N ASP A 47 0.85 -8.91 -11.06
CA ASP A 47 1.17 -9.04 -12.47
C ASP A 47 -0.07 -8.65 -13.29
N ILE A 48 -0.01 -7.50 -13.95
CA ILE A 48 -1.10 -6.98 -14.77
C ILE A 48 -0.52 -6.57 -16.11
N ALA A 49 -1.04 -7.13 -17.20
CA ALA A 49 -0.60 -6.76 -18.53
C ALA A 49 -0.72 -5.25 -18.74
N PRO A 50 0.27 -4.59 -19.39
CA PRO A 50 0.25 -3.14 -19.55
C PRO A 50 -1.04 -2.58 -20.12
N GLY A 51 -1.69 -3.31 -21.03
CA GLY A 51 -2.96 -2.88 -21.61
C GLY A 51 -4.14 -2.89 -20.64
N ASP A 52 -4.02 -3.64 -19.54
CA ASP A 52 -5.08 -3.77 -18.55
C ASP A 52 -4.86 -2.86 -17.34
N GLN A 53 -3.71 -2.19 -17.27
CA GLN A 53 -3.34 -1.40 -16.09
C GLN A 53 -4.20 -0.16 -15.90
N LEU A 54 -4.87 0.33 -16.95
CA LEU A 54 -5.72 1.51 -16.86
C LEU A 54 -6.93 1.33 -15.93
N SER A 55 -7.31 0.08 -15.67
CA SER A 55 -8.43 -0.24 -14.78
C SER A 55 -8.05 -0.25 -13.30
N PHE A 56 -6.77 -0.04 -12.99
CA PHE A 56 -6.25 -0.15 -11.63
C PHE A 56 -5.59 1.16 -11.20
N ASP A 57 -5.60 1.41 -9.90
CA ASP A 57 -4.84 2.51 -9.32
C ASP A 57 -3.40 2.03 -9.07
N ILE A 58 -2.52 2.34 -10.01
CA ILE A 58 -1.13 1.90 -9.96
C ILE A 58 -0.31 2.90 -9.17
N THR A 59 0.28 2.44 -8.08
CA THR A 59 1.15 3.25 -7.23
C THR A 59 2.55 3.33 -7.81
N LYS A 60 3.05 2.22 -8.34
CA LYS A 60 4.42 2.14 -8.83
C LYS A 60 4.53 1.11 -9.94
N VAL A 61 5.33 1.43 -10.96
CA VAL A 61 5.69 0.51 -12.05
C VAL A 61 7.19 0.22 -11.99
N THR A 62 7.56 -0.96 -12.49
CA THR A 62 8.96 -1.34 -12.61
C THR A 62 9.34 -1.33 -14.08
N PRO A 63 10.22 -0.41 -14.55
CA PRO A 63 10.54 -0.33 -15.96
C PRO A 63 11.10 -1.63 -16.56
N ALA A 64 11.85 -2.39 -15.78
CA ALA A 64 12.42 -3.66 -16.24
C ALA A 64 11.36 -4.77 -16.37
N HIS A 65 10.23 -4.62 -15.71
CA HIS A 65 9.13 -5.59 -15.71
C HIS A 65 7.80 -4.83 -15.77
N PRO A 66 7.40 -4.34 -16.96
CA PRO A 66 6.24 -3.47 -17.07
C PRO A 66 4.91 -4.07 -16.60
N SER A 67 4.80 -5.41 -16.56
CA SER A 67 3.61 -6.08 -16.05
C SER A 67 3.60 -6.19 -14.52
N ARG A 68 4.73 -5.93 -13.85
CA ARG A 68 4.81 -6.00 -12.40
C ARG A 68 4.61 -4.62 -11.81
N VAL A 69 3.50 -4.45 -11.13
CA VAL A 69 3.08 -3.15 -10.61
C VAL A 69 2.65 -3.26 -9.17
N ILE A 70 2.73 -2.15 -8.45
CA ILE A 70 2.13 -2.05 -7.13
C ILE A 70 0.77 -1.39 -7.31
N VAL A 71 -0.28 -2.13 -6.98
CA VAL A 71 -1.65 -1.64 -7.07
C VAL A 71 -2.09 -1.13 -5.71
N THR A 72 -2.64 0.08 -5.66
CA THR A 72 -3.19 0.64 -4.43
C THR A 72 -4.39 -0.19 -3.98
N VAL A 73 -4.34 -0.70 -2.76
CA VAL A 73 -5.46 -1.45 -2.16
C VAL A 73 -6.15 -0.64 -1.07
N ALA A 74 -5.47 0.34 -0.51
CA ALA A 74 -6.07 1.24 0.49
C ALA A 74 -5.30 2.55 0.52
N ARG A 75 -6.03 3.65 0.67
CA ARG A 75 -5.45 4.99 0.79
C ARG A 75 -6.19 5.73 1.90
N PHE A 76 -5.44 6.33 2.79
CA PHE A 76 -6.00 7.10 3.90
C PHE A 76 -5.38 8.49 3.91
N PRO A 77 -6.19 9.55 3.89
CA PRO A 77 -5.66 10.91 4.11
C PRO A 77 -4.95 10.98 5.44
N ARG A 78 -3.79 11.62 5.47
CA ARG A 78 -2.99 11.70 6.69
C ARG A 78 -3.77 12.27 7.87
N SER A 79 -4.62 13.25 7.62
CA SER A 79 -5.44 13.87 8.67
C SER A 79 -6.48 12.93 9.26
N SER A 80 -6.81 11.84 8.57
CA SER A 80 -7.79 10.85 9.06
C SER A 80 -7.16 9.76 9.90
N VAL A 81 -5.84 9.71 10.00
CA VAL A 81 -5.12 8.61 10.63
C VAL A 81 -4.38 9.10 11.86
N ARG A 82 -4.57 8.40 12.97
CA ARG A 82 -3.84 8.68 14.21
C ARG A 82 -2.45 8.03 14.18
N HIS A 83 -2.39 6.75 13.81
CA HIS A 83 -1.11 6.05 13.61
C HIS A 83 -1.32 4.76 12.84
N VAL A 84 -0.20 4.21 12.35
CA VAL A 84 -0.15 2.94 11.63
C VAL A 84 0.91 2.08 12.28
N THR A 85 0.58 0.81 12.56
CA THR A 85 1.52 -0.16 13.10
C THR A 85 1.44 -1.46 12.32
N GLY A 86 2.55 -2.19 12.27
CA GLY A 86 2.53 -3.55 11.78
C GLY A 86 1.89 -4.47 12.83
N ALA A 87 1.00 -5.36 12.40
CA ALA A 87 0.43 -6.36 13.27
C ALA A 87 1.41 -7.52 13.47
N PRO A 88 1.39 -8.17 14.64
CA PRO A 88 2.25 -9.34 14.88
C PRO A 88 1.84 -10.53 14.02
#